data_e39e2b3c98d647755ecaf362594d019b
#
_entry.id   e39e2b3c98d647755ecaf362594d019b
#
_cell.length_a   1.000
_cell.length_b   1.000
_cell.length_c   1.000
_cell.angle_alpha   90.00
_cell.angle_beta   90.00
_cell.angle_gamma   90.00
#
_symmetry.space_group_name_H-M   'P 1'
#
loop_
_entity.id
_entity.type
_entity.pdbx_description
1 polymer ?
#
loop_
_entity_poly.entity_id
_entity_poly.type
_entity_poly.pdbx_seq_one_letter_code
_entity_poly.pdbx_strand_id
1 'polypeptide(L)'
;MNEQKRGQDYAMKRSQAIQNMEQHVQKILFPVARSIVQKASKYKRAGKLSNERAFLAEARTIAAKASAELDRYTSAYSLASCRLLGIDSKDVSDFISGDIYGKTLAERNATYLANFAEDIVRMVKAGTLMSYSDNKILSAVRTGYKDPYHTSVITKARRKDINIATPSYGRGIFHNAYENIVRNSTQTISLAWGQAEQQYGKENGATGFRVFRGSSYPCAVCDDECAYVHTFRDPHPPFHCRCKCRIEFVVNK
;
A
#
# COMPACT_ATOMS: atom_id res chain seq x y z
N MET A 1 8.99 -17.10 -27.73
CA MET A 1 7.67 -16.92 -27.02
C MET A 1 6.96 -15.78 -27.70
N ASN A 2 5.65 -15.88 -27.97
CA ASN A 2 4.88 -14.76 -28.55
C ASN A 2 4.87 -13.60 -27.54
N GLU A 3 5.16 -12.38 -27.97
CA GLU A 3 5.29 -11.19 -27.14
C GLU A 3 3.99 -10.86 -26.39
N GLN A 4 2.85 -11.05 -27.03
CA GLN A 4 1.54 -10.91 -26.39
C GLN A 4 1.42 -11.84 -25.17
N LYS A 5 1.79 -13.11 -25.30
CA LYS A 5 1.75 -14.09 -24.22
C LYS A 5 2.74 -13.70 -23.10
N ARG A 6 3.96 -13.26 -23.45
CA ARG A 6 4.94 -12.74 -22.49
C ARG A 6 4.35 -11.60 -21.65
N GLY A 7 3.79 -10.58 -22.31
CA GLY A 7 3.21 -9.43 -21.64
C GLY A 7 2.02 -9.79 -20.74
N GLN A 8 1.16 -10.73 -21.16
CA GLN A 8 0.04 -11.23 -20.36
C GLN A 8 0.53 -11.99 -19.12
N ASP A 9 1.46 -12.92 -19.28
CA ASP A 9 2.02 -13.72 -18.17
C ASP A 9 2.74 -12.82 -17.17
N TYR A 10 3.48 -11.82 -17.65
CA TYR A 10 4.15 -10.86 -16.80
C TYR A 10 3.17 -10.02 -15.97
N ALA A 11 2.13 -9.47 -16.60
CA ALA A 11 1.10 -8.70 -15.93
C ALA A 11 0.32 -9.54 -14.88
N MET A 12 0.07 -10.82 -15.19
CA MET A 12 -0.55 -11.75 -14.25
C MET A 12 0.34 -11.99 -13.02
N LYS A 13 1.64 -12.23 -13.21
CA LYS A 13 2.61 -12.42 -12.11
C LYS A 13 2.77 -11.16 -11.27
N ARG A 14 2.81 -9.97 -11.88
CA ARG A 14 2.77 -8.69 -11.18
C ARG A 14 1.51 -8.56 -10.32
N SER A 15 0.36 -8.87 -10.86
CA SER A 15 -0.91 -8.82 -10.12
C SER A 15 -0.90 -9.78 -8.92
N GLN A 16 -0.32 -10.97 -9.08
CA GLN A 16 -0.16 -11.93 -7.98
C GLN A 16 0.78 -11.41 -6.89
N ALA A 17 1.90 -10.79 -7.26
CA ALA A 17 2.83 -10.17 -6.31
C ALA A 17 2.15 -9.07 -5.47
N ILE A 18 1.33 -8.24 -6.13
CA ILE A 18 0.52 -7.19 -5.48
C ILE A 18 -0.48 -7.81 -4.48
N GLN A 19 -1.26 -8.81 -4.89
CA GLN A 19 -2.22 -9.49 -4.02
C GLN A 19 -1.55 -10.15 -2.81
N ASN A 20 -0.41 -10.80 -3.03
CA ASN A 20 0.37 -11.40 -1.95
C ASN A 20 0.86 -10.33 -0.95
N MET A 21 1.30 -9.16 -1.44
CA MET A 21 1.70 -8.05 -0.57
C MET A 21 0.53 -7.50 0.24
N GLU A 22 -0.66 -7.32 -0.35
CA GLU A 22 -1.86 -6.91 0.37
C GLU A 22 -2.16 -7.85 1.55
N GLN A 23 -2.06 -9.16 1.33
CA GLN A 23 -2.23 -10.15 2.39
C GLN A 23 -1.14 -10.08 3.45
N HIS A 24 0.12 -9.81 3.07
CA HIS A 24 1.22 -9.64 4.03
C HIS A 24 1.06 -8.37 4.85
N VAL A 25 0.65 -7.25 4.27
CA VAL A 25 0.35 -6.03 5.03
C VAL A 25 -0.70 -6.32 6.11
N GLN A 26 -1.76 -7.07 5.77
CA GLN A 26 -2.76 -7.45 6.75
C GLN A 26 -2.18 -8.33 7.88
N LYS A 27 -1.35 -9.32 7.53
CA LYS A 27 -0.69 -10.20 8.51
C LYS A 27 0.27 -9.46 9.42
N ILE A 28 0.97 -8.44 8.92
CA ILE A 28 1.91 -7.62 9.69
C ILE A 28 1.15 -6.65 10.60
N LEU A 29 0.16 -5.94 10.09
CA LEU A 29 -0.47 -4.84 10.83
C LEU A 29 -1.52 -5.29 11.84
N PHE A 30 -2.12 -6.46 11.67
CA PHE A 30 -3.13 -6.93 12.62
C PHE A 30 -2.55 -7.26 14.01
N PRO A 31 -1.40 -7.95 14.16
CA PRO A 31 -0.71 -8.09 15.44
C PRO A 31 -0.30 -6.75 16.07
N VAL A 32 0.12 -5.77 15.24
CA VAL A 32 0.44 -4.41 15.71
C VAL A 32 -0.80 -3.76 16.34
N ALA A 33 -1.94 -3.77 15.64
CA ALA A 33 -3.20 -3.23 16.17
C ALA A 33 -3.60 -3.93 17.48
N ARG A 34 -3.49 -5.26 17.53
CA ARG A 34 -3.76 -6.05 18.74
C ARG A 34 -2.88 -5.61 19.90
N SER A 35 -1.58 -5.47 19.68
CA SER A 35 -0.62 -5.05 20.70
C SER A 35 -0.95 -3.65 21.23
N ILE A 36 -1.29 -2.70 20.35
CA ILE A 36 -1.69 -1.35 20.76
C ILE A 36 -2.96 -1.40 21.62
N VAL A 37 -4.01 -2.12 21.17
CA VAL A 37 -5.27 -2.24 21.93
C VAL A 37 -5.06 -2.87 23.30
N GLN A 38 -4.26 -3.92 23.40
CA GLN A 38 -3.91 -4.55 24.69
C GLN A 38 -3.16 -3.61 25.62
N LYS A 39 -2.25 -2.79 25.12
CA LYS A 39 -1.52 -1.80 25.92
C LYS A 39 -2.42 -0.69 26.47
N ALA A 40 -3.55 -0.43 25.82
CA ALA A 40 -4.49 0.61 26.27
C ALA A 40 -4.99 0.41 27.70
N SER A 41 -5.02 -0.82 28.22
CA SER A 41 -5.45 -1.11 29.60
C SER A 41 -4.69 -0.31 30.65
N LYS A 42 -3.39 -0.06 30.43
CA LYS A 42 -2.55 0.77 31.29
C LYS A 42 -2.99 2.23 31.39
N TYR A 43 -3.68 2.71 30.37
CA TYR A 43 -4.07 4.11 30.15
C TYR A 43 -5.56 4.35 30.36
N LYS A 44 -6.34 3.30 30.66
CA LYS A 44 -7.78 3.42 30.92
C LYS A 44 -8.01 3.71 32.41
N ARG A 45 -8.76 4.78 32.70
CA ARG A 45 -9.20 5.16 34.05
C ARG A 45 -10.64 5.67 33.99
N ALA A 46 -11.53 5.13 34.78
CA ALA A 46 -12.93 5.57 34.87
C ALA A 46 -13.62 5.72 33.49
N GLY A 47 -13.43 4.76 32.59
CA GLY A 47 -14.04 4.76 31.25
C GLY A 47 -13.42 5.76 30.24
N LYS A 48 -12.27 6.34 30.55
CA LYS A 48 -11.56 7.29 29.66
C LYS A 48 -10.07 6.92 29.51
N LEU A 49 -9.43 7.42 28.46
CA LEU A 49 -7.97 7.40 28.36
C LEU A 49 -7.39 8.53 29.21
N SER A 50 -6.61 8.20 30.24
CA SER A 50 -6.08 9.15 31.20
C SER A 50 -4.82 9.88 30.75
N ASN A 51 -4.01 9.27 29.87
CA ASN A 51 -2.78 9.86 29.33
C ASN A 51 -2.64 9.50 27.85
N GLU A 52 -3.43 10.17 27.03
CA GLU A 52 -3.49 9.92 25.58
C GLU A 52 -2.14 10.16 24.88
N ARG A 53 -1.39 11.19 25.32
CA ARG A 53 -0.08 11.51 24.73
C ARG A 53 0.95 10.39 24.94
N ALA A 54 1.04 9.87 26.16
CA ALA A 54 1.95 8.77 26.46
C ALA A 54 1.51 7.47 25.75
N PHE A 55 0.20 7.21 25.69
CA PHE A 55 -0.32 6.06 24.96
C PHE A 55 -0.03 6.16 23.46
N LEU A 56 -0.17 7.32 22.86
CA LEU A 56 0.16 7.53 21.46
C LEU A 56 1.66 7.32 21.18
N ALA A 57 2.53 7.78 22.07
CA ALA A 57 3.98 7.55 21.95
C ALA A 57 4.32 6.05 22.01
N GLU A 58 3.73 5.29 22.95
CA GLU A 58 3.91 3.83 23.02
C GLU A 58 3.34 3.14 21.78
N ALA A 59 2.16 3.56 21.29
CA ALA A 59 1.54 3.01 20.09
C ALA A 59 2.41 3.23 18.83
N ARG A 60 3.00 4.41 18.67
CA ARG A 60 3.95 4.70 17.56
C ARG A 60 5.19 3.82 17.65
N THR A 61 5.74 3.60 18.83
CA THR A 61 6.89 2.70 19.06
C THR A 61 6.54 1.25 18.68
N ILE A 62 5.34 0.79 19.01
CA ILE A 62 4.86 -0.55 18.63
C ILE A 62 4.72 -0.64 17.10
N ALA A 63 4.10 0.36 16.48
CA ALA A 63 3.88 0.35 15.03
C ALA A 63 5.19 0.43 14.23
N ALA A 64 6.16 1.21 14.69
CA ALA A 64 7.46 1.37 14.02
C ALA A 64 8.22 0.04 13.86
N LYS A 65 8.01 -0.94 14.74
CA LYS A 65 8.63 -2.27 14.64
C LYS A 65 8.22 -3.03 13.37
N ALA A 66 7.10 -2.68 12.75
CA ALA A 66 6.64 -3.30 11.53
C ALA A 66 7.35 -2.78 10.26
N SER A 67 8.11 -1.68 10.35
CA SER A 67 8.74 -1.05 9.17
C SER A 67 9.67 -1.99 8.43
N ALA A 68 10.61 -2.60 9.12
CA ALA A 68 11.59 -3.50 8.51
C ALA A 68 10.94 -4.71 7.80
N GLU A 69 9.84 -5.23 8.34
CA GLU A 69 9.13 -6.33 7.73
C GLU A 69 8.36 -5.89 6.48
N LEU A 70 7.73 -4.72 6.51
CA LEU A 70 7.09 -4.12 5.33
C LEU A 70 8.11 -3.84 4.22
N ASP A 71 9.27 -3.27 4.56
CA ASP A 71 10.36 -2.99 3.63
C ASP A 71 10.86 -4.28 2.98
N ARG A 72 11.12 -5.31 3.79
CA ARG A 72 11.59 -6.61 3.34
C ARG A 72 10.63 -7.27 2.33
N TYR A 73 9.33 -7.31 2.64
CA TYR A 73 8.36 -7.91 1.73
C TYR A 73 8.14 -7.07 0.48
N THR A 74 8.09 -5.73 0.61
CA THR A 74 7.97 -4.84 -0.55
C THR A 74 9.15 -5.04 -1.51
N SER A 75 10.38 -5.07 -0.99
CA SER A 75 11.59 -5.32 -1.78
C SER A 75 11.59 -6.72 -2.41
N ALA A 76 11.25 -7.75 -1.64
CA ALA A 76 11.24 -9.13 -2.13
C ALA A 76 10.25 -9.34 -3.28
N TYR A 77 9.04 -8.76 -3.19
CA TYR A 77 8.05 -8.83 -4.26
C TYR A 77 8.40 -7.93 -5.46
N SER A 78 9.09 -6.82 -5.23
CA SER A 78 9.61 -5.97 -6.30
C SER A 78 10.69 -6.69 -7.10
N LEU A 79 11.69 -7.28 -6.43
CA LEU A 79 12.80 -7.99 -7.08
C LEU A 79 12.40 -9.34 -7.70
N ALA A 80 11.20 -9.82 -7.44
CA ALA A 80 10.66 -11.00 -8.11
C ALA A 80 10.52 -10.78 -9.63
N SER A 81 10.34 -9.53 -10.08
CA SER A 81 10.33 -9.15 -11.48
C SER A 81 11.64 -9.48 -12.21
N CYS A 82 12.77 -9.12 -11.60
CA CYS A 82 14.10 -9.37 -12.16
C CYS A 82 14.37 -10.88 -12.30
N ARG A 83 14.03 -11.65 -11.26
CA ARG A 83 14.16 -13.12 -11.30
C ARG A 83 13.31 -13.75 -12.40
N LEU A 84 12.09 -13.23 -12.61
CA LEU A 84 11.18 -13.72 -13.64
C LEU A 84 11.70 -13.44 -15.05
N LEU A 85 12.34 -12.29 -15.25
CA LEU A 85 12.87 -11.85 -16.54
C LEU A 85 14.31 -12.31 -16.79
N GLY A 86 15.02 -12.82 -15.77
CA GLY A 86 16.41 -13.24 -15.88
C GLY A 86 17.39 -12.07 -16.05
N ILE A 87 17.07 -10.89 -15.51
CA ILE A 87 17.89 -9.67 -15.59
C ILE A 87 18.58 -9.37 -14.25
N ASP A 88 19.62 -8.54 -14.30
CA ASP A 88 20.26 -8.01 -13.09
C ASP A 88 19.25 -7.20 -12.25
N SER A 89 19.35 -7.35 -10.96
CA SER A 89 18.46 -6.70 -9.99
C SER A 89 18.98 -5.35 -9.49
N LYS A 90 20.19 -4.94 -9.88
CA LYS A 90 20.84 -3.75 -9.33
C LYS A 90 20.01 -2.48 -9.55
N ASP A 91 19.63 -2.20 -10.80
CA ASP A 91 18.89 -0.97 -11.15
C ASP A 91 17.52 -0.92 -10.46
N VAL A 92 16.83 -2.07 -10.35
CA VAL A 92 15.55 -2.16 -9.63
C VAL A 92 15.75 -2.02 -8.12
N SER A 93 16.81 -2.58 -7.57
CA SER A 93 17.16 -2.41 -6.15
C SER A 93 17.48 -0.96 -5.81
N ASP A 94 18.28 -0.30 -6.64
CA ASP A 94 18.62 1.12 -6.51
C ASP A 94 17.36 2.00 -6.61
N PHE A 95 16.46 1.68 -7.53
CA PHE A 95 15.16 2.34 -7.66
C PHE A 95 14.29 2.20 -6.39
N ILE A 96 14.19 0.99 -5.81
CA ILE A 96 13.37 0.74 -4.61
C ILE A 96 13.92 1.49 -3.39
N SER A 97 15.25 1.50 -3.24
CA SER A 97 15.92 2.17 -2.12
C SER A 97 16.03 3.69 -2.30
N GLY A 98 15.85 4.16 -3.51
CA GLY A 98 15.90 5.57 -3.86
C GLY A 98 14.67 6.36 -3.42
N ASP A 99 14.67 7.61 -3.83
CA ASP A 99 13.56 8.53 -3.57
C ASP A 99 12.44 8.31 -4.59
N ILE A 100 11.27 7.96 -4.09
CA ILE A 100 10.03 7.89 -4.86
C ILE A 100 9.03 8.86 -4.23
N TYR A 101 8.58 9.85 -4.97
CA TYR A 101 7.68 10.91 -4.50
C TYR A 101 8.24 11.75 -3.33
N GLY A 102 9.53 12.05 -3.34
CA GLY A 102 10.20 12.92 -2.36
C GLY A 102 10.58 12.22 -1.06
N LYS A 103 10.50 10.87 -0.99
CA LYS A 103 10.87 10.10 0.21
C LYS A 103 11.31 8.68 -0.16
N THR A 104 12.23 8.14 0.62
CA THR A 104 12.60 6.74 0.57
C THR A 104 11.45 5.82 1.00
N LEU A 105 11.52 4.53 0.67
CA LEU A 105 10.52 3.54 1.10
C LEU A 105 10.40 3.50 2.64
N ALA A 106 11.54 3.52 3.35
CA ALA A 106 11.58 3.48 4.81
C ALA A 106 10.90 4.71 5.44
N GLU A 107 11.15 5.92 4.91
CA GLU A 107 10.52 7.16 5.38
C GLU A 107 9.01 7.17 5.14
N ARG A 108 8.56 6.66 3.98
CA ARG A 108 7.13 6.52 3.68
C ARG A 108 6.47 5.55 4.64
N ASN A 109 7.07 4.38 4.87
CA ASN A 109 6.55 3.38 5.80
C ASN A 109 6.51 3.90 7.23
N ALA A 110 7.55 4.58 7.71
CA ALA A 110 7.57 5.20 9.03
C ALA A 110 6.43 6.21 9.20
N THR A 111 6.22 7.08 8.19
CA THR A 111 5.12 8.06 8.21
C THR A 111 3.74 7.38 8.29
N TYR A 112 3.49 6.37 7.44
CA TYR A 112 2.19 5.70 7.42
C TYR A 112 1.95 4.81 8.65
N LEU A 113 3.00 4.20 9.21
CA LEU A 113 2.91 3.45 10.46
C LEU A 113 2.60 4.36 11.66
N ALA A 114 3.17 5.57 11.71
CA ALA A 114 2.81 6.55 12.72
C ALA A 114 1.33 6.95 12.62
N ASN A 115 0.83 7.21 11.41
CA ASN A 115 -0.59 7.49 11.16
C ASN A 115 -1.49 6.30 11.52
N PHE A 116 -1.04 5.06 11.25
CA PHE A 116 -1.75 3.85 11.63
C PHE A 116 -1.90 3.72 13.15
N ALA A 117 -0.81 3.99 13.90
CA ALA A 117 -0.88 4.03 15.36
C ALA A 117 -1.90 5.06 15.87
N GLU A 118 -1.93 6.25 15.28
CA GLU A 118 -2.92 7.28 15.60
C GLU A 118 -4.36 6.83 15.34
N ASP A 119 -4.61 6.19 14.21
CA ASP A 119 -5.94 5.65 13.89
C ASP A 119 -6.39 4.64 14.95
N ILE A 120 -5.50 3.72 15.36
CA ILE A 120 -5.82 2.74 16.40
C ILE A 120 -6.06 3.41 17.75
N VAL A 121 -5.25 4.40 18.14
CA VAL A 121 -5.45 5.16 19.40
C VAL A 121 -6.80 5.86 19.41
N ARG A 122 -7.22 6.48 18.31
CA ARG A 122 -8.55 7.09 18.17
C ARG A 122 -9.68 6.07 18.29
N MET A 123 -9.52 4.90 17.67
CA MET A 123 -10.49 3.82 17.78
C MET A 123 -10.58 3.28 19.20
N VAL A 124 -9.45 3.16 19.91
CA VAL A 124 -9.41 2.79 21.32
C VAL A 124 -10.11 3.86 22.18
N LYS A 125 -9.81 5.13 21.96
CA LYS A 125 -10.46 6.24 22.69
C LYS A 125 -11.99 6.19 22.51
N ALA A 126 -12.48 6.12 21.28
CA ALA A 126 -13.89 6.03 20.97
C ALA A 126 -14.54 4.78 21.59
N GLY A 127 -13.90 3.63 21.45
CA GLY A 127 -14.39 2.39 22.01
C GLY A 127 -14.45 2.41 23.54
N THR A 128 -13.44 3.02 24.20
CA THR A 128 -13.42 3.17 25.66
C THR A 128 -14.58 4.06 26.14
N LEU A 129 -14.82 5.19 25.48
CA LEU A 129 -15.96 6.08 25.78
C LEU A 129 -17.32 5.42 25.57
N MET A 130 -17.39 4.43 24.68
CA MET A 130 -18.60 3.63 24.44
C MET A 130 -18.66 2.35 25.28
N SER A 131 -17.76 2.17 26.25
CA SER A 131 -17.64 0.97 27.09
C SER A 131 -17.48 -0.33 26.29
N TYR A 132 -16.77 -0.28 25.16
CA TYR A 132 -16.44 -1.47 24.37
C TYR A 132 -15.30 -2.26 25.00
N SER A 133 -15.42 -3.59 24.99
CA SER A 133 -14.31 -4.48 25.30
C SER A 133 -13.20 -4.38 24.23
N ASP A 134 -11.98 -4.77 24.59
CA ASP A 134 -10.84 -4.78 23.65
C ASP A 134 -11.12 -5.65 22.43
N ASN A 135 -11.79 -6.79 22.59
CA ASN A 135 -12.21 -7.64 21.46
C ASN A 135 -13.19 -6.94 20.53
N LYS A 136 -14.12 -6.15 21.07
CA LYS A 136 -15.06 -5.37 20.26
C LYS A 136 -14.37 -4.24 19.52
N ILE A 137 -13.36 -3.59 20.15
CA ILE A 137 -12.51 -2.58 19.49
C ILE A 137 -11.70 -3.22 18.35
N LEU A 138 -11.06 -4.37 18.59
CA LEU A 138 -10.29 -5.11 17.56
C LEU A 138 -11.18 -5.56 16.40
N SER A 139 -12.39 -6.05 16.68
CA SER A 139 -13.35 -6.37 15.64
C SER A 139 -13.71 -5.16 14.80
N ALA A 140 -13.91 -4.00 15.43
CA ALA A 140 -14.20 -2.75 14.74
C ALA A 140 -13.01 -2.26 13.90
N VAL A 141 -11.77 -2.44 14.35
CA VAL A 141 -10.55 -2.17 13.56
C VAL A 141 -10.56 -3.01 12.27
N ARG A 142 -10.79 -4.32 12.39
CA ARG A 142 -10.85 -5.24 11.23
C ARG A 142 -11.95 -4.86 10.24
N THR A 143 -13.12 -4.53 10.73
CA THR A 143 -14.25 -4.14 9.89
C THR A 143 -14.03 -2.77 9.24
N GLY A 144 -13.42 -1.84 9.99
CA GLY A 144 -13.09 -0.51 9.51
C GLY A 144 -12.12 -0.51 8.33
N TYR A 145 -11.26 -1.52 8.19
CA TYR A 145 -10.38 -1.65 7.03
C TYR A 145 -11.10 -2.16 5.78
N LYS A 146 -12.19 -2.92 5.96
CA LYS A 146 -13.02 -3.40 4.84
C LYS A 146 -14.04 -2.36 4.39
N ASP A 147 -14.59 -1.61 5.35
CA ASP A 147 -15.57 -0.55 5.11
C ASP A 147 -15.34 0.61 6.10
N PRO A 148 -14.39 1.50 5.78
CA PRO A 148 -14.01 2.60 6.67
C PRO A 148 -15.11 3.63 6.90
N TYR A 149 -16.16 3.64 6.06
CA TYR A 149 -17.22 4.66 6.15
C TYR A 149 -18.39 4.26 7.04
N HIS A 150 -18.82 3.00 7.00
CA HIS A 150 -20.09 2.59 7.60
C HIS A 150 -19.95 1.93 8.97
N THR A 151 -18.77 1.37 9.27
CA THR A 151 -18.61 0.52 10.45
C THR A 151 -17.52 0.97 11.43
N SER A 152 -16.83 2.09 11.16
CA SER A 152 -15.77 2.54 12.04
C SER A 152 -16.33 2.89 13.43
N VAL A 153 -15.59 2.53 14.47
CA VAL A 153 -15.95 2.86 15.86
C VAL A 153 -16.03 4.38 16.07
N ILE A 154 -15.26 5.15 15.31
CA ILE A 154 -15.26 6.62 15.36
C ILE A 154 -16.58 7.18 14.82
N THR A 155 -17.09 6.66 13.69
CA THR A 155 -18.39 7.07 13.14
C THR A 155 -19.52 6.75 14.11
N LYS A 156 -19.49 5.56 14.75
CA LYS A 156 -20.48 5.17 15.76
C LYS A 156 -20.41 6.06 17.01
N ALA A 157 -19.21 6.46 17.46
CA ALA A 157 -19.04 7.38 18.57
C ALA A 157 -19.61 8.76 18.24
N ARG A 158 -19.35 9.31 17.07
CA ARG A 158 -19.92 10.60 16.60
C ARG A 158 -21.43 10.61 16.56
N ARG A 159 -22.07 9.51 16.17
CA ARG A 159 -23.54 9.36 16.19
C ARG A 159 -24.12 9.38 17.61
N LYS A 160 -23.29 9.24 18.64
CA LYS A 160 -23.63 9.34 20.07
C LYS A 160 -23.10 10.63 20.68
N ASP A 161 -22.87 11.67 19.87
CA ASP A 161 -22.36 12.97 20.29
C ASP A 161 -21.00 12.93 20.99
N ILE A 162 -20.27 11.83 20.84
CA ILE A 162 -18.89 11.71 21.36
C ILE A 162 -17.96 12.37 20.33
N ASN A 163 -17.50 13.58 20.66
CA ASN A 163 -16.60 14.33 19.79
C ASN A 163 -15.20 13.74 19.80
N ILE A 164 -14.76 13.17 18.66
CA ILE A 164 -13.41 12.66 18.44
C ILE A 164 -12.86 13.30 17.17
N ALA A 165 -11.75 14.00 17.32
CA ALA A 165 -11.04 14.56 16.19
C ALA A 165 -10.53 13.42 15.30
N THR A 166 -10.81 13.50 13.99
CA THR A 166 -10.28 12.59 12.99
C THR A 166 -9.36 13.34 12.05
N PRO A 167 -8.23 12.75 11.63
CA PRO A 167 -7.38 13.38 10.64
C PRO A 167 -8.11 13.46 9.32
N SER A 168 -7.82 14.49 8.56
CA SER A 168 -8.15 14.55 7.15
C SER A 168 -7.00 13.94 6.37
N TYR A 169 -7.24 12.81 5.71
CA TYR A 169 -6.30 12.23 4.75
C TYR A 169 -6.51 12.81 3.34
N GLY A 170 -7.19 13.94 3.23
CA GLY A 170 -7.53 14.58 1.97
C GLY A 170 -8.79 14.01 1.30
N ARG A 171 -9.09 14.53 0.11
CA ARG A 171 -10.17 14.01 -0.75
C ARG A 171 -9.59 12.91 -1.64
N GLY A 172 -10.07 11.70 -1.53
CA GLY A 172 -9.63 10.58 -2.34
C GLY A 172 -10.13 9.23 -1.84
N ILE A 173 -9.72 8.17 -2.51
CA ILE A 173 -10.14 6.79 -2.22
C ILE A 173 -9.42 6.16 -1.01
N PHE A 174 -8.36 6.80 -0.50
CA PHE A 174 -7.53 6.29 0.59
C PHE A 174 -7.80 7.07 1.88
N HIS A 175 -8.78 6.60 2.64
CA HIS A 175 -9.33 7.34 3.77
C HIS A 175 -8.83 6.91 5.15
N ASN A 176 -7.88 5.96 5.20
CA ASN A 176 -7.27 5.52 6.45
C ASN A 176 -5.79 5.16 6.24
N ALA A 177 -5.06 5.08 7.34
CA ALA A 177 -3.63 4.81 7.30
C ALA A 177 -3.30 3.39 6.82
N TYR A 178 -4.15 2.40 7.09
CA TYR A 178 -4.00 1.04 6.58
C TYR A 178 -3.99 1.00 5.05
N GLU A 179 -4.98 1.62 4.40
CA GLU A 179 -5.06 1.71 2.94
C GLU A 179 -3.86 2.46 2.35
N ASN A 180 -3.33 3.46 3.04
CA ASN A 180 -2.13 4.16 2.60
C ASN A 180 -0.88 3.27 2.67
N ILE A 181 -0.76 2.38 3.68
CA ILE A 181 0.34 1.40 3.75
C ILE A 181 0.21 0.39 2.61
N VAL A 182 -0.99 -0.17 2.38
CA VAL A 182 -1.26 -1.08 1.27
C VAL A 182 -0.89 -0.42 -0.06
N ARG A 183 -1.38 0.80 -0.29
CA ARG A 183 -1.07 1.56 -1.50
C ARG A 183 0.43 1.79 -1.68
N ASN A 184 1.13 2.22 -0.62
CA ASN A 184 2.56 2.49 -0.68
C ASN A 184 3.35 1.26 -1.13
N SER A 185 3.11 0.13 -0.49
CA SER A 185 3.80 -1.12 -0.81
C SER A 185 3.45 -1.64 -2.21
N THR A 186 2.17 -1.68 -2.56
CA THR A 186 1.72 -2.22 -3.86
C THR A 186 2.08 -1.32 -5.03
N GLN A 187 2.09 0.01 -4.84
CA GLN A 187 2.55 0.94 -5.86
C GLN A 187 4.06 0.85 -6.07
N THR A 188 4.86 0.72 -5.01
CA THR A 188 6.30 0.51 -5.12
C THR A 188 6.60 -0.77 -5.90
N ILE A 189 5.92 -1.88 -5.61
CA ILE A 189 6.03 -3.13 -6.37
C ILE A 189 5.67 -2.90 -7.85
N SER A 190 4.55 -2.25 -8.12
CA SER A 190 4.11 -1.98 -9.50
C SER A 190 5.13 -1.18 -10.30
N LEU A 191 5.69 -0.12 -9.71
CA LEU A 191 6.71 0.71 -10.34
C LEU A 191 8.01 -0.07 -10.58
N ALA A 192 8.45 -0.85 -9.58
CA ALA A 192 9.63 -1.71 -9.71
C ALA A 192 9.48 -2.76 -10.83
N TRP A 193 8.30 -3.36 -10.97
CA TRP A 193 7.99 -4.27 -12.07
C TRP A 193 8.00 -3.55 -13.42
N GLY A 194 7.51 -2.32 -13.49
CA GLY A 194 7.63 -1.48 -14.69
C GLY A 194 9.08 -1.20 -15.06
N GLN A 195 9.90 -0.83 -14.07
CA GLN A 195 11.33 -0.58 -14.26
C GLN A 195 12.07 -1.84 -14.79
N ALA A 196 11.82 -2.99 -14.19
CA ALA A 196 12.39 -4.26 -14.63
C ALA A 196 11.97 -4.62 -16.07
N GLU A 197 10.70 -4.40 -16.42
CA GLU A 197 10.19 -4.67 -17.77
C GLU A 197 10.83 -3.76 -18.82
N GLN A 198 11.06 -2.47 -18.48
CA GLN A 198 11.80 -1.55 -19.34
C GLN A 198 13.26 -1.98 -19.56
N GLN A 199 13.95 -2.35 -18.49
CA GLN A 199 15.33 -2.83 -18.54
C GLN A 199 15.41 -4.07 -19.46
N TYR A 200 14.56 -5.06 -19.23
CA TYR A 200 14.50 -6.27 -20.06
C TYR A 200 14.28 -5.94 -21.54
N GLY A 201 13.35 -5.04 -21.86
CA GLY A 201 13.11 -4.65 -23.25
C GLY A 201 14.33 -4.04 -23.92
N LYS A 202 15.03 -3.12 -23.23
CA LYS A 202 16.27 -2.51 -23.73
C LYS A 202 17.36 -3.53 -23.97
N GLU A 203 17.60 -4.44 -23.02
CA GLU A 203 18.62 -5.50 -23.11
C GLU A 203 18.32 -6.51 -24.24
N ASN A 204 17.04 -6.68 -24.59
CA ASN A 204 16.61 -7.59 -25.67
C ASN A 204 16.35 -6.88 -27.02
N GLY A 205 16.87 -5.66 -27.22
CA GLY A 205 16.85 -4.96 -28.51
C GLY A 205 15.48 -4.42 -28.91
N ALA A 206 14.55 -4.27 -27.98
CA ALA A 206 13.30 -3.58 -28.26
C ALA A 206 13.55 -2.08 -28.53
N THR A 207 12.84 -1.52 -29.49
CA THR A 207 12.91 -0.09 -29.86
C THR A 207 11.83 0.75 -29.19
N GLY A 208 10.82 0.10 -28.65
CA GLY A 208 9.68 0.72 -27.98
C GLY A 208 8.69 -0.32 -27.48
N PHE A 209 7.51 0.13 -27.13
CA PHE A 209 6.45 -0.73 -26.64
C PHE A 209 5.06 -0.19 -26.98
N ARG A 210 4.06 -1.07 -26.98
CA ARG A 210 2.64 -0.73 -27.03
C ARG A 210 2.00 -1.06 -25.69
N VAL A 211 1.10 -0.19 -25.25
CA VAL A 211 0.33 -0.37 -24.00
C VAL A 211 -1.01 -1.03 -24.32
N PHE A 212 -1.41 -1.95 -23.47
CA PHE A 212 -2.71 -2.62 -23.55
C PHE A 212 -3.41 -2.53 -22.19
N ARG A 213 -4.70 -2.27 -22.26
CA ARG A 213 -5.56 -2.25 -21.06
C ARG A 213 -5.54 -3.61 -20.36
N GLY A 214 -5.33 -3.60 -19.05
CA GLY A 214 -5.43 -4.79 -18.18
C GLY A 214 -6.73 -4.83 -17.37
N SER A 215 -7.65 -3.88 -17.60
CA SER A 215 -8.92 -3.77 -16.89
C SER A 215 -9.97 -3.17 -17.82
N SER A 216 -11.21 -3.64 -17.67
CA SER A 216 -12.39 -3.07 -18.34
C SER A 216 -12.91 -1.79 -17.67
N TYR A 217 -12.37 -1.43 -16.50
CA TYR A 217 -12.79 -0.21 -15.79
C TYR A 217 -12.34 1.04 -16.57
N PRO A 218 -13.24 2.02 -16.82
CA PRO A 218 -12.90 3.22 -17.59
C PRO A 218 -11.76 4.01 -16.94
N CYS A 219 -10.77 4.41 -17.75
CA CYS A 219 -9.65 5.23 -17.30
C CYS A 219 -9.08 6.01 -18.46
N ALA A 220 -9.39 7.31 -18.54
CA ALA A 220 -8.95 8.18 -19.62
C ALA A 220 -7.42 8.15 -19.80
N VAL A 221 -6.64 8.25 -18.72
CA VAL A 221 -5.17 8.17 -18.79
C VAL A 221 -4.70 6.88 -19.47
N CYS A 222 -5.24 5.72 -19.07
CA CYS A 222 -4.85 4.46 -19.69
C CYS A 222 -5.35 4.33 -21.13
N ASP A 223 -6.49 4.92 -21.47
CA ASP A 223 -7.03 4.90 -22.83
C ASP A 223 -6.16 5.74 -23.77
N ASP A 224 -5.73 6.92 -23.33
CA ASP A 224 -4.82 7.79 -24.08
C ASP A 224 -3.48 7.08 -24.31
N GLU A 225 -2.89 6.45 -23.28
CA GLU A 225 -1.61 5.73 -23.40
C GLU A 225 -1.68 4.45 -24.26
N CYS A 226 -2.87 3.90 -24.49
CA CYS A 226 -3.05 2.76 -25.41
C CYS A 226 -3.12 3.18 -26.89
N ALA A 227 -3.22 4.48 -27.20
CA ALA A 227 -3.50 4.97 -28.55
C ALA A 227 -2.27 4.95 -29.50
N TYR A 228 -1.05 4.90 -28.95
CA TYR A 228 0.18 5.04 -29.75
C TYR A 228 1.29 4.06 -29.34
N VAL A 229 2.37 4.08 -30.11
CA VAL A 229 3.61 3.34 -29.79
C VAL A 229 4.52 4.23 -28.98
N HIS A 230 4.99 3.73 -27.87
CA HIS A 230 5.89 4.42 -26.95
C HIS A 230 7.35 4.09 -27.25
N THR A 231 8.23 5.04 -27.00
CA THR A 231 9.66 4.84 -26.85
C THR A 231 10.00 4.58 -25.37
N PHE A 232 11.23 4.15 -25.06
CA PHE A 232 11.68 4.00 -23.68
C PHE A 232 11.93 5.33 -22.93
N ARG A 233 11.66 6.48 -23.55
CA ARG A 233 11.68 7.81 -22.92
C ARG A 233 10.28 8.25 -22.47
N ASP A 234 9.24 7.59 -22.98
CA ASP A 234 7.86 7.90 -22.67
C ASP A 234 7.43 7.26 -21.35
N PRO A 235 6.33 7.73 -20.75
CA PRO A 235 5.77 7.12 -19.55
C PRO A 235 5.51 5.63 -19.75
N HIS A 236 5.77 4.86 -18.69
CA HIS A 236 5.60 3.41 -18.67
C HIS A 236 4.56 3.02 -17.59
N PRO A 237 3.73 1.99 -17.80
CA PRO A 237 2.86 1.51 -16.73
C PRO A 237 3.64 1.10 -15.46
N PRO A 238 3.12 1.40 -14.28
CA PRO A 238 1.76 1.88 -13.97
C PRO A 238 1.63 3.41 -14.09
N PHE A 239 0.64 3.90 -14.82
CA PHE A 239 0.37 5.33 -14.99
C PHE A 239 -0.34 5.96 -13.78
N HIS A 240 -0.98 5.15 -12.95
CA HIS A 240 -1.68 5.55 -11.74
C HIS A 240 -1.71 4.41 -10.72
N CYS A 241 -2.09 4.70 -9.50
CA CYS A 241 -2.28 3.69 -8.48
C CYS A 241 -3.31 2.62 -8.94
N ARG A 242 -2.97 1.34 -8.72
CA ARG A 242 -3.77 0.17 -9.16
C ARG A 242 -3.90 0.01 -10.68
N CYS A 243 -3.05 0.66 -11.47
CA CYS A 243 -2.98 0.42 -12.92
C CYS A 243 -2.63 -1.04 -13.21
N LYS A 244 -3.38 -1.65 -14.13
CA LYS A 244 -3.20 -3.05 -14.56
C LYS A 244 -2.75 -3.17 -16.02
N CYS A 245 -2.43 -2.05 -16.67
CA CYS A 245 -1.96 -2.06 -18.03
C CYS A 245 -0.70 -2.91 -18.19
N ARG A 246 -0.58 -3.59 -19.32
CA ARG A 246 0.58 -4.39 -19.73
C ARG A 246 1.21 -3.78 -20.97
N ILE A 247 2.42 -4.18 -21.28
CA ILE A 247 3.08 -3.79 -22.52
C ILE A 247 3.43 -4.99 -23.37
N GLU A 248 3.59 -4.71 -24.64
CA GLU A 248 4.18 -5.61 -25.65
C GLU A 248 5.29 -4.84 -26.35
N PHE A 249 6.48 -5.42 -26.43
CA PHE A 249 7.63 -4.76 -27.05
C PHE A 249 7.51 -4.70 -28.57
N VAL A 250 8.05 -3.62 -29.11
CA VAL A 250 8.25 -3.42 -30.55
C VAL A 250 9.72 -3.69 -30.84
N VAL A 251 9.97 -4.65 -31.72
CA VAL A 251 11.31 -4.99 -32.20
C VAL A 251 11.34 -4.68 -33.68
N ASN A 252 12.31 -3.89 -34.16
CA ASN A 252 12.52 -3.70 -35.57
C ASN A 252 13.04 -5.03 -36.16
N LYS A 253 12.34 -5.52 -37.18
CA LYS A 253 12.78 -6.68 -37.94
C LYS A 253 13.91 -6.29 -38.88
#